data_5ceffa0acb086cdd2b266eeb23d24532
#
_entry.id   5ceffa0acb086cdd2b266eeb23d24532
#
_cell.length_a   1.000
_cell.length_b   1.000
_cell.length_c   1.000
_cell.angle_alpha   90.00
_cell.angle_beta   90.00
_cell.angle_gamma   90.00
#
_symmetry.space_group_name_H-M   'P 1'
#
loop_
_entity.id
_entity.type
_entity.pdbx_description
1 polymer ?
#
loop_
_entity_poly.entity_id
_entity_poly.type
_entity_poly.pdbx_seq_one_letter_code
_entity_poly.pdbx_strand_id
1 'polypeptide(L)'
;MESIKKRIRKDFQPLTIAVSLKIMTPNSPASQVYNSENGEYEPDRGVTPLVILPEVIANCTDGSWNTPYANELLSDMKWYINGKEASAVASWNGKYSIDTVGSTRGAITINRNVSPGESFELHFEGVVADTRLGANIPVKTDTITLSTVDKSEDEYSLSIGDDQIIRYNPFEDTLLLYDYKVANGLTTASTSARNAALNENAYERSISVSVHKGDTLLSSGYTLNLYSIGSGGVLTQLTTAKHEIITLTSTKITMDLRPVSYTHLTLPTI
;
A
#
# COMPACT_ATOMS: atom_id res chain seq x y z
N MET A 1 21.52 -24.06 80.39
CA MET A 1 21.04 -23.02 79.47
C MET A 1 20.77 -23.68 78.12
N GLU A 2 19.50 -23.97 77.80
CA GLU A 2 19.18 -24.46 76.46
C GLU A 2 19.12 -23.26 75.49
N SER A 3 19.97 -23.24 74.47
CA SER A 3 19.90 -22.22 73.43
C SER A 3 18.87 -22.65 72.35
N ILE A 4 17.73 -21.97 72.33
CA ILE A 4 16.77 -22.11 71.28
C ILE A 4 17.31 -21.47 70.02
N LYS A 5 17.79 -22.28 69.06
CA LYS A 5 18.13 -21.78 67.71
C LYS A 5 16.85 -21.60 66.91
N LYS A 6 16.32 -20.38 66.86
CA LYS A 6 15.21 -20.01 66.03
C LYS A 6 15.72 -19.90 64.57
N ARG A 7 15.34 -20.84 63.70
CA ARG A 7 15.55 -20.73 62.25
C ARG A 7 14.49 -19.79 61.69
N ILE A 8 14.91 -18.65 61.22
CA ILE A 8 14.04 -17.76 60.43
C ILE A 8 14.09 -18.29 59.01
N ARG A 9 12.96 -18.87 58.55
CA ARG A 9 12.80 -19.26 57.13
C ARG A 9 12.18 -18.10 56.41
N LYS A 10 12.84 -17.59 55.40
CA LYS A 10 12.33 -16.56 54.54
C LYS A 10 11.70 -17.24 53.34
N ASP A 11 10.36 -17.31 53.34
CA ASP A 11 9.59 -17.88 52.22
C ASP A 11 9.33 -16.73 51.21
N PHE A 12 9.99 -16.76 50.07
CA PHE A 12 9.72 -15.85 48.97
C PHE A 12 8.55 -16.34 48.14
N GLN A 13 7.71 -15.42 47.71
CA GLN A 13 6.68 -15.72 46.70
C GLN A 13 7.34 -15.77 45.30
N PRO A 14 6.88 -16.65 44.37
CA PRO A 14 7.36 -16.66 43.02
C PRO A 14 7.11 -15.33 42.30
N LEU A 15 7.97 -14.99 41.36
CA LEU A 15 7.74 -13.85 40.47
C LEU A 15 6.58 -14.16 39.51
N THR A 16 5.71 -13.18 39.35
CA THR A 16 4.76 -13.15 38.23
C THR A 16 5.44 -12.37 37.12
N ILE A 17 5.60 -13.02 35.95
CA ILE A 17 6.28 -12.44 34.79
C ILE A 17 5.26 -12.10 33.72
N ALA A 18 5.34 -10.88 33.19
CA ALA A 18 4.70 -10.46 31.95
C ALA A 18 5.79 -10.11 30.95
N VAL A 19 5.61 -10.50 29.70
CA VAL A 19 6.55 -10.18 28.62
C VAL A 19 5.80 -9.66 27.41
N SER A 20 6.34 -8.61 26.78
CA SER A 20 5.79 -8.01 25.57
C SER A 20 6.91 -7.56 24.64
N LEU A 21 6.60 -7.34 23.36
CA LEU A 21 7.57 -6.76 22.43
C LEU A 21 7.38 -5.24 22.35
N LYS A 22 8.49 -4.52 22.44
CA LYS A 22 8.53 -3.07 22.36
C LYS A 22 9.52 -2.64 21.28
N ILE A 23 9.05 -1.86 20.32
CA ILE A 23 9.94 -1.20 19.36
C ILE A 23 10.62 -0.03 20.03
N MET A 24 11.95 -0.03 20.02
CA MET A 24 12.80 0.97 20.67
C MET A 24 13.27 2.06 19.71
N THR A 25 13.36 1.76 18.41
CA THR A 25 13.79 2.74 17.40
C THR A 25 12.67 3.74 17.14
N PRO A 26 12.86 5.05 17.39
CA PRO A 26 11.88 6.07 17.07
C PRO A 26 11.56 6.08 15.56
N ASN A 27 10.29 6.26 15.22
CA ASN A 27 9.81 6.37 13.83
C ASN A 27 10.18 5.19 12.93
N SER A 28 10.48 4.02 13.50
CA SER A 28 10.77 2.80 12.74
C SER A 28 9.74 1.72 13.08
N PRO A 29 8.59 1.71 12.40
CA PRO A 29 7.56 0.69 12.61
C PRO A 29 8.03 -0.70 12.15
N ALA A 30 7.28 -1.73 12.52
CA ALA A 30 7.52 -3.09 12.04
C ALA A 30 7.32 -3.23 10.52
N SER A 31 6.45 -2.43 9.92
CA SER A 31 6.27 -2.34 8.49
C SER A 31 7.15 -1.24 7.88
N GLN A 32 7.66 -1.50 6.69
CA GLN A 32 8.40 -0.53 5.86
C GLN A 32 7.57 -0.16 4.64
N VAL A 33 7.90 0.96 4.03
CA VAL A 33 7.44 1.35 2.70
C VAL A 33 8.63 1.24 1.75
N TYR A 34 8.41 0.62 0.59
CA TYR A 34 9.39 0.56 -0.49
C TYR A 34 8.87 1.39 -1.65
N ASN A 35 9.71 2.26 -2.17
CA ASN A 35 9.41 3.02 -3.37
C ASN A 35 10.08 2.35 -4.57
N SER A 36 9.30 1.74 -5.45
CA SER A 36 9.79 1.04 -6.63
C SER A 36 10.43 1.95 -7.68
N GLU A 37 10.14 3.27 -7.65
CA GLU A 37 10.71 4.23 -8.62
C GLU A 37 12.19 4.53 -8.35
N ASN A 38 12.56 4.71 -7.09
CA ASN A 38 13.93 5.06 -6.70
C ASN A 38 14.67 3.92 -5.98
N GLY A 39 13.97 2.83 -5.66
CA GLY A 39 14.55 1.68 -4.97
C GLY A 39 14.79 1.91 -3.48
N GLU A 40 14.18 2.92 -2.88
CA GLU A 40 14.41 3.32 -1.50
C GLU A 40 13.40 2.68 -0.54
N TYR A 41 13.86 2.44 0.69
CA TYR A 41 13.03 1.98 1.80
C TYR A 41 12.83 3.10 2.82
N GLU A 42 11.62 3.19 3.37
CA GLU A 42 11.28 4.11 4.46
C GLU A 42 10.62 3.35 5.63
N PRO A 43 11.25 3.31 6.82
CA PRO A 43 12.65 3.68 7.07
C PRO A 43 13.63 2.66 6.46
N ASP A 44 14.80 3.10 6.00
CA ASP A 44 15.88 2.20 5.58
C ASP A 44 16.59 1.61 6.82
N ARG A 45 16.40 0.32 7.05
CA ARG A 45 17.00 -0.39 8.19
C ARG A 45 18.51 -0.60 8.05
N GLY A 46 19.05 -0.43 6.87
CA GLY A 46 20.50 -0.39 6.66
C GLY A 46 21.13 0.85 7.26
N VAL A 47 20.39 1.96 7.32
CA VAL A 47 20.81 3.24 7.91
C VAL A 47 20.28 3.42 9.33
N THR A 48 19.01 3.08 9.54
CA THR A 48 18.33 3.19 10.85
C THR A 48 17.80 1.81 11.26
N PRO A 49 18.63 0.99 11.93
CA PRO A 49 18.25 -0.36 12.31
C PRO A 49 17.02 -0.39 13.21
N LEU A 50 16.18 -1.41 13.02
CA LEU A 50 15.03 -1.65 13.88
C LEU A 50 15.47 -2.39 15.15
N VAL A 51 15.21 -1.79 16.31
CA VAL A 51 15.49 -2.40 17.62
C VAL A 51 14.16 -2.83 18.26
N ILE A 52 14.05 -4.11 18.58
CA ILE A 52 12.89 -4.68 19.27
C ILE A 52 13.36 -5.29 20.59
N LEU A 53 12.78 -4.78 21.69
CA LEU A 53 13.06 -5.26 23.04
C LEU A 53 11.95 -6.20 23.51
N PRO A 54 12.28 -7.43 23.96
CA PRO A 54 11.36 -8.21 24.77
C PRO A 54 11.33 -7.59 26.17
N GLU A 55 10.38 -6.69 26.42
CA GLU A 55 10.24 -6.03 27.71
C GLU A 55 9.70 -7.03 28.74
N VAL A 56 10.53 -7.41 29.69
CA VAL A 56 10.20 -8.37 30.74
C VAL A 56 9.89 -7.61 32.02
N ILE A 57 8.64 -7.72 32.48
CA ILE A 57 8.16 -7.10 33.70
C ILE A 57 7.94 -8.20 34.74
N ALA A 58 8.57 -8.04 35.91
CA ALA A 58 8.42 -8.93 37.03
C ALA A 58 7.72 -8.23 38.19
N ASN A 59 6.80 -8.94 38.85
CA ASN A 59 6.10 -8.49 40.05
C ASN A 59 6.13 -9.57 41.11
N CYS A 60 6.19 -9.16 42.37
CA CYS A 60 6.07 -10.05 43.53
C CYS A 60 5.20 -9.41 44.59
N THR A 61 4.20 -10.14 45.05
CA THR A 61 3.21 -9.67 46.06
C THR A 61 3.78 -9.52 47.46
N ASP A 62 4.91 -10.17 47.75
CA ASP A 62 5.57 -10.13 49.07
C ASP A 62 6.54 -8.93 49.24
N GLY A 63 6.63 -8.06 48.22
CA GLY A 63 7.53 -6.90 48.19
C GLY A 63 9.04 -7.23 48.17
N SER A 64 9.40 -8.49 47.93
CA SER A 64 10.81 -8.92 47.85
C SER A 64 11.48 -8.62 46.52
N TRP A 65 10.73 -8.08 45.56
CA TRP A 65 11.19 -7.61 44.27
C TRP A 65 10.82 -6.13 44.11
N ASN A 66 11.86 -5.27 43.94
CA ASN A 66 11.70 -3.81 44.03
C ASN A 66 11.80 -3.10 42.67
N THR A 67 12.13 -3.82 41.58
CA THR A 67 12.22 -3.25 40.25
C THR A 67 11.26 -3.95 39.34
N PRO A 68 10.46 -3.22 38.52
CA PRO A 68 9.52 -3.86 37.58
C PRO A 68 10.25 -4.52 36.41
N TYR A 69 11.44 -4.08 36.06
CA TYR A 69 12.16 -4.59 34.88
C TYR A 69 13.06 -5.76 35.28
N ALA A 70 12.95 -6.85 34.53
CA ALA A 70 13.68 -8.10 34.80
C ALA A 70 14.55 -8.55 33.61
N ASN A 71 14.79 -7.71 32.60
CA ASN A 71 15.61 -8.04 31.43
C ASN A 71 17.02 -8.52 31.81
N GLU A 72 17.62 -7.95 32.85
CA GLU A 72 18.97 -8.34 33.32
C GLU A 72 19.04 -9.80 33.82
N LEU A 73 17.89 -10.37 34.19
CA LEU A 73 17.78 -11.77 34.63
C LEU A 73 17.57 -12.78 33.50
N LEU A 74 17.45 -12.29 32.25
CA LEU A 74 17.24 -13.16 31.10
C LEU A 74 18.47 -14.05 30.86
N SER A 75 18.22 -15.32 30.58
CA SER A 75 19.17 -16.32 30.09
C SER A 75 18.55 -17.12 28.94
N ASP A 76 19.31 -17.96 28.27
CA ASP A 76 18.86 -18.81 27.16
C ASP A 76 18.01 -18.05 26.12
N MET A 77 18.47 -16.84 25.78
CA MET A 77 17.78 -15.92 24.91
C MET A 77 17.82 -16.38 23.46
N LYS A 78 16.63 -16.53 22.83
CA LYS A 78 16.48 -16.96 21.46
C LYS A 78 15.43 -16.14 20.75
N TRP A 79 15.75 -15.67 19.57
CA TRP A 79 14.80 -15.12 18.64
C TRP A 79 14.45 -16.16 17.57
N TYR A 80 13.19 -16.20 17.21
CA TYR A 80 12.65 -17.06 16.17
C TYR A 80 12.14 -16.22 15.01
N ILE A 81 12.40 -16.70 13.81
CA ILE A 81 11.97 -16.10 12.54
C ILE A 81 11.19 -17.16 11.78
N ASN A 82 9.91 -16.91 11.52
CA ASN A 82 9.00 -17.88 10.91
C ASN A 82 9.08 -19.26 11.59
N GLY A 83 9.11 -19.26 12.94
CA GLY A 83 9.16 -20.47 13.76
C GLY A 83 10.52 -21.19 13.81
N LYS A 84 11.57 -20.68 13.17
CA LYS A 84 12.94 -21.22 13.25
C LYS A 84 13.82 -20.29 14.06
N GLU A 85 14.73 -20.85 14.86
CA GLU A 85 15.71 -20.04 15.59
C GLU A 85 16.50 -19.17 14.60
N ALA A 86 16.65 -17.89 14.89
CA ALA A 86 17.27 -16.91 13.99
C ALA A 86 18.68 -17.31 13.55
N SER A 87 19.45 -17.96 14.44
CA SER A 87 20.79 -18.51 14.17
C SER A 87 20.79 -19.60 13.09
N ALA A 88 19.65 -20.29 12.90
CA ALA A 88 19.50 -21.35 11.92
C ALA A 88 18.96 -20.85 10.57
N VAL A 89 18.63 -19.55 10.45
CA VAL A 89 18.09 -18.95 9.22
C VAL A 89 19.21 -18.28 8.43
N ALA A 90 19.76 -18.99 7.44
CA ALA A 90 20.94 -18.54 6.69
C ALA A 90 20.79 -17.14 6.06
N SER A 91 19.59 -16.78 5.57
CA SER A 91 19.33 -15.47 4.97
C SER A 91 19.40 -14.29 5.96
N TRP A 92 19.45 -14.59 7.26
CA TRP A 92 19.56 -13.59 8.33
C TRP A 92 20.97 -13.50 8.94
N ASN A 93 21.93 -14.30 8.47
CA ASN A 93 23.31 -14.24 8.94
C ASN A 93 23.91 -12.85 8.75
N GLY A 94 24.40 -12.26 9.85
CA GLY A 94 24.98 -10.90 9.88
C GLY A 94 23.96 -9.79 9.65
N LYS A 95 22.66 -10.08 9.68
CA LYS A 95 21.57 -9.10 9.49
C LYS A 95 20.90 -8.68 10.80
N TYR A 96 21.32 -9.25 11.91
CA TYR A 96 20.84 -8.90 13.23
C TYR A 96 21.93 -9.09 14.28
N SER A 97 21.74 -8.48 15.43
CA SER A 97 22.49 -8.73 16.66
C SER A 97 21.56 -8.77 17.85
N ILE A 98 21.96 -9.42 18.93
CA ILE A 98 21.19 -9.54 20.17
C ILE A 98 21.99 -8.96 21.32
N ASP A 99 21.39 -8.06 22.10
CA ASP A 99 22.01 -7.50 23.29
C ASP A 99 22.06 -8.55 24.40
N THR A 100 23.24 -8.70 25.00
CA THR A 100 23.48 -9.73 26.03
C THR A 100 23.64 -9.18 27.44
N VAL A 101 23.62 -7.84 27.60
CA VAL A 101 23.87 -7.16 28.86
C VAL A 101 22.92 -5.98 29.09
N GLY A 102 22.79 -5.59 30.37
CA GLY A 102 22.07 -4.38 30.79
C GLY A 102 20.54 -4.46 30.64
N SER A 103 19.89 -3.32 30.71
CA SER A 103 18.44 -3.18 30.71
C SER A 103 17.82 -3.53 29.33
N THR A 104 18.61 -3.53 28.27
CA THR A 104 18.21 -3.93 26.89
C THR A 104 18.54 -5.39 26.57
N ARG A 105 18.98 -6.17 27.57
CA ARG A 105 19.30 -7.57 27.38
C ARG A 105 18.14 -8.33 26.73
N GLY A 106 18.44 -9.05 25.66
CA GLY A 106 17.48 -9.76 24.83
C GLY A 106 16.98 -8.95 23.63
N ALA A 107 17.25 -7.64 23.55
CA ALA A 107 16.87 -6.85 22.40
C ALA A 107 17.53 -7.37 21.12
N ILE A 108 16.77 -7.43 20.05
CA ILE A 108 17.28 -7.71 18.69
C ILE A 108 17.38 -6.40 17.91
N THR A 109 18.55 -6.17 17.33
CA THR A 109 18.79 -5.07 16.38
C THR A 109 18.84 -5.65 15.00
N ILE A 110 17.95 -5.18 14.10
CA ILE A 110 17.79 -5.68 12.73
C ILE A 110 18.24 -4.61 11.76
N ASN A 111 19.25 -4.93 10.95
CA ASN A 111 19.85 -4.07 9.93
C ASN A 111 19.53 -4.52 8.50
N ARG A 112 18.43 -5.25 8.32
CA ARG A 112 17.97 -5.77 7.03
C ARG A 112 16.62 -5.15 6.66
N ASN A 113 16.52 -4.63 5.44
CA ASN A 113 15.22 -4.33 4.82
C ASN A 113 14.49 -5.63 4.45
N VAL A 114 13.18 -5.60 4.54
CA VAL A 114 12.29 -6.67 4.06
C VAL A 114 11.91 -6.35 2.63
N SER A 115 12.11 -7.28 1.71
CA SER A 115 11.74 -7.05 0.30
C SER A 115 10.22 -6.99 0.14
N PRO A 116 9.70 -6.20 -0.82
CA PRO A 116 8.28 -6.24 -1.16
C PRO A 116 7.80 -7.67 -1.43
N GLY A 117 6.66 -8.04 -0.86
CA GLY A 117 6.12 -9.40 -0.95
C GLY A 117 6.72 -10.42 0.04
N GLU A 118 7.80 -10.07 0.76
CA GLU A 118 8.28 -10.88 1.89
C GLU A 118 7.59 -10.45 3.20
N SER A 119 7.43 -11.39 4.11
CA SER A 119 7.05 -11.12 5.49
C SER A 119 7.77 -12.07 6.44
N PHE A 120 8.08 -11.58 7.63
CA PHE A 120 8.76 -12.35 8.66
C PHE A 120 8.04 -12.20 9.98
N GLU A 121 7.67 -13.32 10.58
CA GLU A 121 7.12 -13.39 11.92
C GLU A 121 8.25 -13.60 12.92
N LEU A 122 8.38 -12.69 13.89
CA LEU A 122 9.39 -12.75 14.93
C LEU A 122 8.74 -12.92 16.30
N HIS A 123 9.30 -13.80 17.11
CA HIS A 123 9.02 -13.88 18.54
C HIS A 123 10.29 -14.21 19.33
N PHE A 124 10.26 -13.89 20.60
CA PHE A 124 11.35 -14.14 21.53
C PHE A 124 10.98 -15.25 22.51
N GLU A 125 11.95 -16.09 22.83
CA GLU A 125 11.89 -17.05 23.93
C GLU A 125 13.14 -16.90 24.80
N GLY A 126 12.97 -17.10 26.11
CA GLY A 126 14.08 -17.01 27.05
C GLY A 126 13.69 -17.55 28.40
N VAL A 127 14.58 -17.42 29.37
CA VAL A 127 14.38 -17.84 30.74
C VAL A 127 14.73 -16.69 31.69
N VAL A 128 13.83 -16.38 32.61
CA VAL A 128 14.11 -15.47 33.73
C VAL A 128 14.57 -16.27 34.93
N ALA A 129 15.80 -16.00 35.42
CA ALA A 129 16.38 -16.66 36.57
C ALA A 129 15.94 -15.93 37.87
N ASP A 130 14.99 -16.50 38.61
CA ASP A 130 14.67 -16.02 39.97
C ASP A 130 15.68 -16.53 40.98
N THR A 131 16.73 -15.73 41.19
CA THR A 131 17.82 -16.13 42.10
C THR A 131 17.40 -16.23 43.57
N ARG A 132 16.25 -15.65 43.97
CA ARG A 132 15.73 -15.73 45.35
C ARG A 132 15.20 -17.15 45.65
N LEU A 133 14.61 -17.79 44.68
CA LEU A 133 14.07 -19.16 44.76
C LEU A 133 14.95 -20.19 44.10
N GLY A 134 15.92 -19.79 43.28
CA GLY A 134 16.67 -20.68 42.42
C GLY A 134 15.80 -21.28 41.31
N ALA A 135 14.76 -20.58 40.88
CA ALA A 135 13.81 -21.03 39.89
C ALA A 135 14.10 -20.40 38.53
N ASN A 136 13.90 -21.19 37.47
CA ASN A 136 13.98 -20.74 36.08
C ASN A 136 12.56 -20.64 35.51
N ILE A 137 12.15 -19.45 35.10
CA ILE A 137 10.82 -19.15 34.61
C ILE A 137 10.92 -18.95 33.09
N PRO A 138 10.40 -19.86 32.25
CA PRO A 138 10.41 -19.69 30.81
C PRO A 138 9.46 -18.54 30.40
N VAL A 139 9.91 -17.75 29.45
CA VAL A 139 9.14 -16.62 28.89
C VAL A 139 9.09 -16.74 27.38
N LYS A 140 7.95 -16.33 26.82
CA LYS A 140 7.71 -16.28 25.38
C LYS A 140 6.85 -15.06 25.07
N THR A 141 7.22 -14.31 24.04
CA THR A 141 6.46 -13.13 23.58
C THR A 141 5.39 -13.53 22.58
N ASP A 142 4.45 -12.61 22.36
CA ASP A 142 3.63 -12.61 21.16
C ASP A 142 4.51 -12.42 19.91
N THR A 143 3.91 -12.67 18.75
CA THR A 143 4.58 -12.53 17.46
C THR A 143 4.42 -11.11 16.91
N ILE A 144 5.51 -10.55 16.38
CA ILE A 144 5.49 -9.33 15.59
C ILE A 144 5.82 -9.65 14.13
N THR A 145 5.07 -9.08 13.20
CA THR A 145 5.28 -9.29 11.76
C THR A 145 6.05 -8.12 11.16
N LEU A 146 7.16 -8.42 10.51
CA LEU A 146 7.89 -7.46 9.68
C LEU A 146 7.41 -7.62 8.23
N SER A 147 7.02 -6.53 7.61
CA SER A 147 6.54 -6.51 6.23
C SER A 147 6.96 -5.25 5.51
N THR A 148 6.80 -5.24 4.20
CA THR A 148 7.03 -4.06 3.37
C THR A 148 5.83 -3.86 2.47
N VAL A 149 5.32 -2.65 2.47
CA VAL A 149 4.30 -2.19 1.53
C VAL A 149 5.01 -1.53 0.37
N ASP A 150 4.71 -1.98 -0.84
CA ASP A 150 5.18 -1.29 -2.03
C ASP A 150 4.36 -0.01 -2.20
N LYS A 151 5.04 1.12 -2.19
CA LYS A 151 4.45 2.40 -2.55
C LYS A 151 4.46 2.48 -4.07
N SER A 152 3.46 1.88 -4.69
CA SER A 152 3.22 2.10 -6.10
C SER A 152 2.67 3.51 -6.27
N GLU A 153 3.56 4.49 -6.44
CA GLU A 153 3.17 5.81 -6.94
C GLU A 153 2.79 5.75 -8.43
N ASP A 154 2.92 4.56 -9.02
CA ASP A 154 2.77 4.29 -10.44
C ASP A 154 1.34 3.89 -10.85
N GLU A 155 0.35 4.06 -10.00
CA GLU A 155 -1.02 3.84 -10.42
C GLU A 155 -1.45 4.99 -11.35
N TYR A 156 -1.47 4.68 -12.63
CA TYR A 156 -2.04 5.58 -13.62
C TYR A 156 -3.56 5.52 -13.53
N SER A 157 -4.18 6.67 -13.39
CA SER A 157 -5.63 6.79 -13.41
C SER A 157 -6.06 7.69 -14.55
N LEU A 158 -7.19 7.32 -15.15
CA LEU A 158 -7.85 8.09 -16.19
C LEU A 158 -9.13 8.69 -15.60
N SER A 159 -9.22 10.00 -15.60
CA SER A 159 -10.44 10.70 -15.25
C SER A 159 -11.07 11.31 -16.48
N ILE A 160 -12.35 11.03 -16.67
CA ILE A 160 -13.16 11.61 -17.76
C ILE A 160 -14.08 12.61 -17.12
N GLY A 161 -13.85 13.89 -17.44
CA GLY A 161 -14.72 14.99 -17.06
C GLY A 161 -15.95 15.04 -17.96
N ASP A 162 -16.96 15.75 -17.50
CA ASP A 162 -18.21 15.98 -18.20
C ASP A 162 -19.17 14.77 -18.27
N ASP A 163 -20.34 15.02 -18.84
CA ASP A 163 -21.42 14.06 -18.92
C ASP A 163 -21.01 12.90 -19.84
N GLN A 164 -20.80 11.73 -19.26
CA GLN A 164 -20.43 10.51 -20.00
C GLN A 164 -21.58 9.97 -20.85
N ILE A 165 -22.77 10.58 -20.73
CA ILE A 165 -23.96 10.19 -21.49
C ILE A 165 -24.11 11.12 -22.69
N ILE A 166 -23.86 10.59 -23.86
CA ILE A 166 -24.13 11.29 -25.12
C ILE A 166 -25.58 11.01 -25.50
N ARG A 167 -26.40 12.04 -25.43
CA ARG A 167 -27.78 11.94 -25.86
C ARG A 167 -27.89 12.35 -27.30
N TYR A 168 -28.40 11.44 -28.13
CA TYR A 168 -28.69 11.68 -29.52
C TYR A 168 -30.19 11.93 -29.71
N ASN A 169 -30.51 13.01 -30.40
CA ASN A 169 -31.88 13.30 -30.82
C ASN A 169 -31.97 13.14 -32.36
N PRO A 170 -32.60 12.08 -32.87
CA PRO A 170 -32.64 11.84 -34.31
C PRO A 170 -33.43 12.92 -35.09
N PHE A 171 -34.18 13.76 -34.40
CA PHE A 171 -34.94 14.85 -35.02
C PHE A 171 -34.15 16.13 -35.22
N GLU A 172 -33.05 16.34 -34.46
CA GLU A 172 -32.18 17.48 -34.64
C GLU A 172 -31.50 17.50 -36.00
N ASP A 173 -31.13 16.34 -36.50
CA ASP A 173 -30.55 16.15 -37.83
C ASP A 173 -31.46 16.73 -38.94
N THR A 174 -32.74 16.51 -38.80
CA THR A 174 -33.73 16.98 -39.77
C THR A 174 -33.94 18.48 -39.67
N LEU A 175 -33.98 19.06 -38.47
CA LEU A 175 -34.13 20.48 -38.22
C LEU A 175 -32.91 21.27 -38.69
N LEU A 176 -31.71 20.81 -38.36
CA LEU A 176 -30.45 21.44 -38.80
C LEU A 176 -30.30 21.44 -40.32
N LEU A 177 -30.67 20.33 -40.95
CA LEU A 177 -30.66 20.25 -42.39
C LEU A 177 -31.71 21.18 -43.02
N TYR A 178 -32.86 21.31 -42.39
CA TYR A 178 -33.87 22.23 -42.81
C TYR A 178 -33.41 23.69 -42.72
N ASP A 179 -32.87 24.06 -41.57
CA ASP A 179 -32.36 25.41 -41.33
C ASP A 179 -31.21 25.78 -42.26
N TYR A 180 -30.29 24.85 -42.50
CA TYR A 180 -29.22 25.01 -43.47
C TYR A 180 -29.75 25.22 -44.90
N LYS A 181 -30.77 24.49 -45.29
CA LYS A 181 -31.39 24.64 -46.62
C LYS A 181 -32.03 26.02 -46.73
N VAL A 182 -32.78 26.46 -45.71
CA VAL A 182 -33.44 27.78 -45.71
C VAL A 182 -32.37 28.86 -45.78
N ALA A 183 -31.31 28.80 -44.96
CA ALA A 183 -30.24 29.77 -44.93
C ALA A 183 -29.47 29.90 -46.25
N ASN A 184 -29.32 28.78 -47.00
CA ASN A 184 -28.59 28.72 -48.26
C ASN A 184 -29.46 28.69 -49.50
N GLY A 185 -30.75 28.83 -49.38
CA GLY A 185 -31.67 28.83 -50.52
C GLY A 185 -31.76 27.51 -51.31
N LEU A 186 -31.48 26.40 -50.65
CA LEU A 186 -31.40 25.06 -51.30
C LEU A 186 -32.76 24.39 -51.27
N THR A 187 -33.18 23.82 -52.42
CA THR A 187 -34.43 23.09 -52.57
C THR A 187 -34.32 21.60 -52.27
N THR A 188 -33.11 21.03 -52.40
CA THR A 188 -32.82 19.62 -52.14
C THR A 188 -31.61 19.46 -51.26
N ALA A 189 -31.68 18.48 -50.34
CA ALA A 189 -30.52 18.14 -49.51
C ALA A 189 -29.58 17.21 -50.29
N SER A 190 -28.47 17.77 -50.75
CA SER A 190 -27.33 16.94 -51.18
C SER A 190 -26.58 16.37 -50.00
N THR A 191 -25.86 15.29 -50.20
CA THR A 191 -24.97 14.70 -49.15
C THR A 191 -23.95 15.72 -48.65
N SER A 192 -23.47 16.60 -49.53
CA SER A 192 -22.52 17.69 -49.13
C SER A 192 -23.20 18.77 -48.28
N ALA A 193 -24.45 19.16 -48.59
CA ALA A 193 -25.20 20.11 -47.78
C ALA A 193 -25.52 19.55 -46.38
N ARG A 194 -25.85 18.26 -46.32
CA ARG A 194 -26.03 17.59 -45.04
C ARG A 194 -24.74 17.55 -44.22
N ASN A 195 -23.64 17.20 -44.85
CA ASN A 195 -22.35 17.16 -44.20
C ASN A 195 -21.90 18.55 -43.73
N ALA A 196 -22.17 19.60 -44.50
CA ALA A 196 -21.89 20.96 -44.11
C ALA A 196 -22.73 21.38 -42.90
N ALA A 197 -24.02 21.09 -42.87
CA ALA A 197 -24.89 21.37 -41.74
C ALA A 197 -24.48 20.62 -40.48
N LEU A 198 -24.02 19.39 -40.63
CA LEU A 198 -23.52 18.56 -39.53
C LEU A 198 -22.13 19.02 -39.04
N ASN A 199 -21.34 19.68 -39.89
CA ASN A 199 -20.04 20.25 -39.51
C ASN A 199 -20.14 21.57 -38.76
N GLU A 200 -21.32 22.21 -38.72
CA GLU A 200 -21.56 23.45 -38.01
C GLU A 200 -21.89 23.25 -36.52
N ASN A 201 -21.18 22.35 -35.84
CA ASN A 201 -21.11 22.27 -34.35
C ASN A 201 -22.28 21.62 -33.60
N ALA A 202 -23.34 21.14 -34.24
CA ALA A 202 -24.50 20.60 -33.52
C ALA A 202 -24.24 19.24 -32.83
N TYR A 203 -23.25 18.49 -33.31
CA TYR A 203 -22.96 17.13 -32.85
C TYR A 203 -21.55 16.98 -32.26
N GLU A 204 -20.81 18.07 -32.19
CA GLU A 204 -19.54 18.03 -31.53
C GLU A 204 -19.72 17.94 -30.01
N ARG A 205 -19.06 16.99 -29.40
CA ARG A 205 -18.91 16.89 -27.96
C ARG A 205 -17.44 16.88 -27.59
N SER A 206 -17.10 17.73 -26.68
CA SER A 206 -15.78 17.75 -26.08
C SER A 206 -15.82 17.03 -24.75
N ILE A 207 -15.00 16.01 -24.61
CA ILE A 207 -14.85 15.24 -23.39
C ILE A 207 -13.49 15.55 -22.84
N SER A 208 -13.44 16.09 -21.62
CA SER A 208 -12.19 16.31 -20.92
C SER A 208 -11.63 15.00 -20.43
N VAL A 209 -10.37 14.74 -20.70
CA VAL A 209 -9.66 13.55 -20.21
C VAL A 209 -8.42 14.02 -19.48
N SER A 210 -8.24 13.55 -18.28
CA SER A 210 -7.05 13.79 -17.49
C SER A 210 -6.40 12.46 -17.08
N VAL A 211 -5.09 12.38 -17.26
CA VAL A 211 -4.27 11.23 -16.86
C VAL A 211 -3.48 11.64 -15.64
N HIS A 212 -3.58 10.87 -14.60
CA HIS A 212 -2.83 11.07 -13.38
C HIS A 212 -1.89 9.89 -13.13
N LYS A 213 -0.76 10.17 -12.53
CA LYS A 213 0.15 9.20 -11.94
C LYS A 213 0.15 9.46 -10.44
N GLY A 214 -0.49 8.57 -9.67
CA GLY A 214 -0.85 8.88 -8.29
C GLY A 214 -1.71 10.16 -8.24
N ASP A 215 -1.29 11.14 -7.45
CA ASP A 215 -1.97 12.44 -7.32
C ASP A 215 -1.50 13.48 -8.37
N THR A 216 -0.55 13.15 -9.22
CA THR A 216 0.07 14.10 -10.15
C THR A 216 -0.64 14.08 -11.50
N LEU A 217 -1.17 15.23 -11.93
CA LEU A 217 -1.69 15.39 -13.28
C LEU A 217 -0.56 15.39 -14.31
N LEU A 218 -0.61 14.48 -15.27
CA LEU A 218 0.36 14.38 -16.34
C LEU A 218 -0.03 15.30 -17.50
N SER A 219 0.95 16.04 -18.03
CA SER A 219 0.80 16.86 -19.22
C SER A 219 1.37 16.20 -20.49
N SER A 220 2.15 15.13 -20.33
CA SER A 220 2.81 14.41 -21.43
C SER A 220 3.27 13.03 -20.96
N GLY A 221 3.85 12.24 -21.86
CA GLY A 221 4.42 10.92 -21.55
C GLY A 221 3.42 9.77 -21.65
N TYR A 222 2.23 10.01 -22.20
CA TYR A 222 1.19 8.98 -22.42
C TYR A 222 0.57 9.12 -23.80
N THR A 223 -0.11 8.07 -24.24
CA THR A 223 -0.88 8.03 -25.49
C THR A 223 -2.29 7.60 -25.20
N LEU A 224 -3.26 8.40 -25.63
CA LEU A 224 -4.68 8.05 -25.51
C LEU A 224 -5.15 7.40 -26.82
N ASN A 225 -5.82 6.25 -26.68
CA ASN A 225 -6.48 5.59 -27.77
C ASN A 225 -7.97 5.43 -27.45
N LEU A 226 -8.80 5.70 -28.42
CA LEU A 226 -10.25 5.55 -28.29
C LEU A 226 -10.70 4.29 -29.02
N TYR A 227 -11.55 3.50 -28.39
CA TYR A 227 -12.09 2.27 -28.96
C TYR A 227 -13.61 2.27 -28.88
N SER A 228 -14.24 1.69 -29.89
CA SER A 228 -15.64 1.28 -29.80
C SER A 228 -15.71 -0.17 -29.32
N ILE A 229 -16.73 -0.49 -28.53
CA ILE A 229 -17.05 -1.86 -28.15
C ILE A 229 -18.21 -2.34 -29.03
N GLY A 230 -17.91 -3.29 -29.88
CA GLY A 230 -18.93 -3.96 -30.69
C GLY A 230 -19.71 -5.03 -29.92
N SER A 231 -20.71 -5.64 -30.59
CA SER A 231 -21.41 -6.78 -30.03
C SER A 231 -20.43 -7.93 -29.73
N GLY A 232 -20.53 -8.49 -28.53
CA GLY A 232 -19.62 -9.53 -28.07
C GLY A 232 -18.31 -9.00 -27.39
N GLY A 233 -18.21 -7.70 -27.14
CA GLY A 233 -17.07 -7.12 -26.41
C GLY A 233 -15.81 -6.88 -27.27
N VAL A 234 -15.94 -6.98 -28.60
CA VAL A 234 -14.80 -6.75 -29.50
C VAL A 234 -14.45 -5.28 -29.54
N LEU A 235 -13.19 -4.96 -29.19
CA LEU A 235 -12.63 -3.60 -29.23
C LEU A 235 -12.17 -3.26 -30.65
N THR A 236 -12.65 -2.14 -31.20
CA THR A 236 -12.19 -1.61 -32.49
C THR A 236 -11.67 -0.20 -32.25
N GLN A 237 -10.38 0.03 -32.53
CA GLN A 237 -9.78 1.35 -32.38
C GLN A 237 -10.44 2.33 -33.35
N LEU A 238 -10.89 3.47 -32.81
CA LEU A 238 -11.44 4.55 -33.59
C LEU A 238 -10.29 5.38 -34.15
N THR A 239 -10.26 5.49 -35.48
CA THR A 239 -9.30 6.34 -36.17
C THR A 239 -10.01 7.58 -36.70
N THR A 240 -9.29 8.69 -36.86
CA THR A 240 -9.79 9.97 -37.32
C THR A 240 -10.57 9.91 -38.65
N ALA A 241 -10.29 8.90 -39.46
CA ALA A 241 -10.92 8.76 -40.77
C ALA A 241 -12.37 8.25 -40.75
N LYS A 242 -12.82 7.61 -39.67
CA LYS A 242 -14.18 7.00 -39.62
C LYS A 242 -15.14 7.70 -38.68
N HIS A 243 -14.64 8.45 -37.70
CA HIS A 243 -15.46 9.02 -36.64
C HIS A 243 -15.13 10.48 -36.38
N GLU A 244 -14.41 11.12 -37.29
CA GLU A 244 -14.05 12.53 -37.22
C GLU A 244 -13.60 12.97 -35.80
N ILE A 245 -12.71 12.18 -35.19
CA ILE A 245 -12.03 12.64 -33.99
C ILE A 245 -11.17 13.82 -34.43
N ILE A 246 -11.69 14.99 -34.24
CA ILE A 246 -11.11 16.22 -34.77
C ILE A 246 -9.86 16.59 -34.00
N THR A 247 -9.83 16.28 -32.72
CA THR A 247 -8.66 16.61 -31.90
C THR A 247 -8.59 15.70 -30.68
N LEU A 248 -7.52 14.92 -30.59
CA LEU A 248 -7.11 14.26 -29.37
C LEU A 248 -5.95 15.07 -28.77
N THR A 249 -6.26 15.90 -27.79
CA THR A 249 -5.22 16.57 -27.01
C THR A 249 -5.00 15.83 -25.70
N SER A 250 -3.93 16.15 -24.99
CA SER A 250 -3.66 15.58 -23.66
C SER A 250 -4.77 15.81 -22.63
N THR A 251 -5.74 16.65 -22.93
CA THR A 251 -6.79 17.02 -21.98
C THR A 251 -8.18 17.04 -22.59
N LYS A 252 -8.32 16.79 -23.88
CA LYS A 252 -9.61 16.94 -24.56
C LYS A 252 -9.77 15.99 -25.74
N ILE A 253 -10.88 15.29 -25.79
CA ILE A 253 -11.33 14.51 -26.96
C ILE A 253 -12.52 15.26 -27.55
N THR A 254 -12.40 15.66 -28.79
CA THR A 254 -13.53 16.21 -29.56
C THR A 254 -13.94 15.16 -30.58
N MET A 255 -15.21 14.77 -30.56
CA MET A 255 -15.76 13.74 -31.42
C MET A 255 -16.93 14.31 -32.21
N ASP A 256 -17.01 13.98 -33.48
CA ASP A 256 -18.23 14.11 -34.25
C ASP A 256 -19.14 12.90 -33.97
N LEU A 257 -20.27 13.18 -33.38
CA LEU A 257 -21.27 12.19 -32.97
C LEU A 257 -22.32 11.91 -34.06
N ARG A 258 -21.95 12.01 -35.30
CA ARG A 258 -22.87 11.56 -36.36
C ARG A 258 -23.39 10.16 -36.03
N PRO A 259 -24.72 9.93 -36.26
CA PRO A 259 -25.32 8.69 -35.81
C PRO A 259 -24.80 7.50 -36.63
N VAL A 260 -23.84 6.86 -36.09
CA VAL A 260 -23.50 5.47 -36.43
C VAL A 260 -23.97 4.69 -35.23
N SER A 261 -24.73 3.64 -35.41
CA SER A 261 -25.35 2.88 -34.33
C SER A 261 -24.30 2.21 -33.43
N TYR A 262 -23.74 2.97 -32.52
CA TYR A 262 -22.84 2.47 -31.48
C TYR A 262 -23.52 2.52 -30.13
N THR A 263 -23.46 1.43 -29.41
CA THR A 263 -24.15 1.30 -28.14
C THR A 263 -23.31 1.66 -26.95
N HIS A 264 -21.97 1.66 -27.04
CA HIS A 264 -21.10 2.02 -25.92
C HIS A 264 -19.71 2.52 -26.36
N LEU A 265 -19.24 3.58 -25.74
CA LEU A 265 -17.86 4.05 -25.76
C LEU A 265 -17.21 3.70 -24.41
N THR A 266 -16.14 2.93 -24.43
CA THR A 266 -15.29 2.75 -23.25
C THR A 266 -13.86 3.09 -23.61
N LEU A 267 -13.19 3.75 -22.68
CA LEU A 267 -11.76 3.97 -22.75
C LEU A 267 -11.07 2.78 -22.09
N PRO A 268 -10.06 2.18 -22.70
CA PRO A 268 -9.31 1.12 -22.08
C PRO A 268 -8.47 1.68 -20.94
N THR A 269 -8.34 0.88 -19.89
CA THR A 269 -7.34 1.10 -18.85
C THR A 269 -5.95 0.98 -19.46
N ILE A 270 -5.07 1.90 -19.17
CA ILE A 270 -3.65 1.91 -19.57
C ILE A 270 -2.91 0.79 -18.84
#